data_d9e711c80be572cf1835303cc4a909f1
#
_entry.id   d9e711c80be572cf1835303cc4a909f1
#
_cell.length_a   1.000
_cell.length_b   1.000
_cell.length_c   1.000
_cell.angle_alpha   90.00
_cell.angle_beta   90.00
_cell.angle_gamma   90.00
#
_symmetry.space_group_name_H-M   'P 1'
#
loop_
_entity.id
_entity.type
_entity.pdbx_description
1 polymer ?
#
loop_
_entity_poly.entity_id
_entity_poly.type
_entity_poly.pdbx_seq_one_letter_code
_entity_poly.pdbx_strand_id
1 'polypeptide(L)'
;MSLDLTKVAAQVGNMVARLKASGEQRQRRLQTALDTLNDSSIDTEKLKQKIDQSQTTWLVAGLVDGLNTHYEASPLPQDFSVIATDGSHIDVDRHQSTRCYLINIGAVVLDYGANPQAFLDSSPALYFGDEELVIANGDKGRAQLIEGALLGIKRNVDECRRLAELARGIPENSAALALLDGSLSLWQLEAYPKFVTEALLTNSFLRYLEEMKRLNPARHLALASYISFPRSGDVVNALRVALCPQETLDTDRDCPTCKSRQCEAVAGVQDREVFESVLAEGERSALFSSRSQIVRSHYGGHGVHFFYLRTEGEIARVEIPQWVAQDKDLLGLTHSLVLDQCRRGQGYPVALAEAHEQAVVTGADRESFWQLVESLLIGEHLPTPTSAKSFSKRTRWV
;
A
#
# COMPACT_ATOMS: atom_id res chain seq x y z
N MET A 1 -26.03 23.26 -3.94
CA MET A 1 -26.58 22.93 -2.62
C MET A 1 -25.45 22.30 -1.83
N SER A 2 -25.17 22.83 -0.65
CA SER A 2 -24.21 22.23 0.28
C SER A 2 -24.86 21.02 0.97
N LEU A 3 -24.05 20.11 1.50
CA LEU A 3 -24.48 18.99 2.31
C LEU A 3 -25.34 19.51 3.50
N ASP A 4 -26.50 18.93 3.73
CA ASP A 4 -27.36 19.24 4.88
C ASP A 4 -26.79 18.54 6.13
N LEU A 5 -25.93 19.26 6.84
CA LEU A 5 -25.25 18.74 8.04
C LEU A 5 -26.22 18.40 9.18
N THR A 6 -27.44 19.02 9.22
CA THR A 6 -28.44 18.71 10.25
C THR A 6 -28.98 17.29 10.06
N LYS A 7 -29.25 16.90 8.81
CA LYS A 7 -29.65 15.51 8.50
C LYS A 7 -28.54 14.50 8.74
N VAL A 8 -27.27 14.89 8.51
CA VAL A 8 -26.11 14.05 8.79
C VAL A 8 -25.91 13.86 10.28
N ALA A 9 -26.08 14.94 11.09
CA ALA A 9 -25.89 14.89 12.55
C ALA A 9 -26.79 13.84 13.22
N ALA A 10 -28.07 13.74 12.80
CA ALA A 10 -28.98 12.71 13.31
C ALA A 10 -28.49 11.29 12.99
N GLN A 11 -27.93 11.05 11.80
CA GLN A 11 -27.38 9.76 11.40
C GLN A 11 -26.11 9.43 12.19
N VAL A 12 -25.24 10.43 12.43
CA VAL A 12 -24.04 10.29 13.27
C VAL A 12 -24.43 9.92 14.71
N GLY A 13 -25.47 10.56 15.28
CA GLY A 13 -26.00 10.20 16.59
C GLY A 13 -26.41 8.71 16.70
N ASN A 14 -27.13 8.21 15.69
CA ASN A 14 -27.49 6.79 15.61
C ASN A 14 -26.27 5.87 15.45
N MET A 15 -25.28 6.27 14.66
CA MET A 15 -24.01 5.54 14.50
C MET A 15 -23.29 5.42 15.85
N VAL A 16 -23.13 6.52 16.58
CA VAL A 16 -22.47 6.53 17.91
C VAL A 16 -23.19 5.62 18.90
N ALA A 17 -24.52 5.63 18.93
CA ALA A 17 -25.30 4.76 19.80
C ALA A 17 -25.07 3.27 19.49
N ARG A 18 -25.02 2.88 18.20
CA ARG A 18 -24.71 1.51 17.77
C ARG A 18 -23.28 1.11 18.11
N LEU A 19 -22.31 2.00 17.93
CA LEU A 19 -20.91 1.74 18.29
C LEU A 19 -20.76 1.49 19.79
N LYS A 20 -21.42 2.28 20.63
CA LYS A 20 -21.46 2.04 22.08
C LYS A 20 -22.06 0.70 22.43
N ALA A 21 -23.20 0.34 21.84
CA ALA A 21 -23.87 -0.93 22.10
C ALA A 21 -23.03 -2.15 21.66
N SER A 22 -22.21 -2.02 20.64
CA SER A 22 -21.31 -3.09 20.18
C SER A 22 -19.94 -3.11 20.86
N GLY A 23 -19.62 -2.09 21.66
CA GLY A 23 -18.29 -1.90 22.26
C GLY A 23 -17.84 -3.07 23.13
N GLU A 24 -18.71 -3.58 24.01
CA GLU A 24 -18.38 -4.73 24.86
C GLU A 24 -18.10 -6.00 24.04
N GLN A 25 -18.87 -6.23 22.98
CA GLN A 25 -18.66 -7.39 22.11
C GLN A 25 -17.31 -7.27 21.37
N ARG A 26 -16.97 -6.09 20.88
CA ARG A 26 -15.68 -5.82 20.24
C ARG A 26 -14.53 -6.06 21.21
N GLN A 27 -14.64 -5.55 22.44
CA GLN A 27 -13.62 -5.76 23.48
C GLN A 27 -13.44 -7.25 23.82
N ARG A 28 -14.52 -8.02 23.93
CA ARG A 28 -14.45 -9.47 24.15
C ARG A 28 -13.74 -10.18 22.98
N ARG A 29 -14.03 -9.80 21.75
CA ARG A 29 -13.36 -10.37 20.55
C ARG A 29 -11.87 -10.05 20.53
N LEU A 30 -11.49 -8.81 20.84
CA LEU A 30 -10.09 -8.41 20.95
C LEU A 30 -9.40 -9.22 22.07
N GLN A 31 -10.02 -9.35 23.24
CA GLN A 31 -9.43 -10.16 24.31
C GLN A 31 -9.25 -11.62 23.90
N THR A 32 -10.23 -12.21 23.22
CA THR A 32 -10.08 -13.59 22.70
C THR A 32 -8.96 -13.68 21.66
N ALA A 33 -8.77 -12.65 20.82
CA ALA A 33 -7.67 -12.63 19.86
C ALA A 33 -6.32 -12.56 20.57
N LEU A 34 -6.19 -11.74 21.61
CA LEU A 34 -4.99 -11.63 22.44
C LEU A 34 -4.70 -12.94 23.20
N ASP A 35 -5.71 -13.55 23.80
CA ASP A 35 -5.58 -14.83 24.50
C ASP A 35 -5.11 -15.93 23.53
N THR A 36 -5.69 -15.96 22.31
CA THR A 36 -5.29 -16.93 21.27
C THR A 36 -3.88 -16.67 20.77
N LEU A 37 -3.49 -15.40 20.57
CA LEU A 37 -2.14 -15.01 20.14
C LEU A 37 -1.08 -15.45 21.19
N ASN A 38 -1.42 -15.36 22.48
CA ASN A 38 -0.54 -15.70 23.61
C ASN A 38 -0.63 -17.17 24.03
N ASP A 39 -1.47 -17.98 23.39
CA ASP A 39 -1.66 -19.38 23.78
C ASP A 39 -0.41 -20.23 23.39
N SER A 40 0.41 -20.53 24.38
CA SER A 40 1.60 -21.35 24.21
C SER A 40 1.31 -22.82 23.80
N SER A 41 0.07 -23.26 23.88
CA SER A 41 -0.34 -24.59 23.42
C SER A 41 -0.47 -24.69 21.91
N ILE A 42 -0.53 -23.56 21.20
CA ILE A 42 -0.59 -23.50 19.73
C ILE A 42 0.79 -23.85 19.18
N ASP A 43 0.88 -25.02 18.56
CA ASP A 43 2.04 -25.43 17.80
C ASP A 43 2.13 -24.61 16.50
N THR A 44 3.06 -23.70 16.45
CA THR A 44 3.25 -22.76 15.31
C THR A 44 3.50 -23.49 14.00
N GLU A 45 4.27 -24.62 14.01
CA GLU A 45 4.55 -25.37 12.80
C GLU A 45 3.31 -26.11 12.27
N LYS A 46 2.50 -26.67 13.17
CA LYS A 46 1.21 -27.25 12.79
C LYS A 46 0.23 -26.20 12.29
N LEU A 47 0.20 -25.03 12.92
CA LEU A 47 -0.66 -23.94 12.45
C LEU A 47 -0.21 -23.45 11.07
N LYS A 48 1.08 -23.33 10.82
CA LYS A 48 1.64 -22.97 9.51
C LYS A 48 1.21 -23.98 8.44
N GLN A 49 1.36 -25.28 8.70
CA GLN A 49 0.91 -26.34 7.79
C GLN A 49 -0.60 -26.26 7.54
N LYS A 50 -1.40 -26.06 8.59
CA LYS A 50 -2.84 -25.90 8.48
C LYS A 50 -3.23 -24.69 7.64
N ILE A 51 -2.57 -23.53 7.84
CA ILE A 51 -2.76 -22.33 7.01
C ILE A 51 -2.41 -22.62 5.56
N ASP A 52 -1.29 -23.31 5.30
CA ASP A 52 -0.81 -23.61 3.95
C ASP A 52 -1.75 -24.52 3.17
N GLN A 53 -2.40 -25.46 3.86
CA GLN A 53 -3.35 -26.40 3.29
C GLN A 53 -4.79 -25.85 3.20
N SER A 54 -5.09 -24.76 3.90
CA SER A 54 -6.43 -24.19 3.95
C SER A 54 -6.76 -23.36 2.71
N GLN A 55 -8.02 -23.45 2.27
CA GLN A 55 -8.64 -22.62 1.24
C GLN A 55 -9.63 -21.68 1.92
N THR A 56 -9.35 -20.38 1.88
CA THR A 56 -10.17 -19.37 2.56
C THR A 56 -10.60 -18.28 1.60
N THR A 57 -11.82 -17.79 1.75
CA THR A 57 -12.35 -16.62 1.00
C THR A 57 -11.83 -15.29 1.55
N TRP A 58 -11.11 -15.32 2.65
CA TRP A 58 -10.46 -14.16 3.27
C TRP A 58 -8.95 -14.37 3.35
N LEU A 59 -8.19 -13.27 3.28
CA LEU A 59 -6.74 -13.31 3.36
C LEU A 59 -6.28 -13.78 4.74
N VAL A 60 -5.32 -14.69 4.74
CA VAL A 60 -4.66 -15.23 5.94
C VAL A 60 -3.17 -14.96 5.82
N ALA A 61 -2.56 -14.45 6.87
CA ALA A 61 -1.11 -14.31 6.93
C ALA A 61 -0.42 -15.67 6.92
N GLY A 62 0.61 -15.83 6.11
CA GLY A 62 1.54 -16.95 6.24
C GLY A 62 2.52 -16.68 7.36
N LEU A 63 2.80 -17.67 8.21
CA LEU A 63 3.73 -17.52 9.33
C LEU A 63 5.17 -17.76 8.87
N VAL A 64 6.10 -16.86 9.24
CA VAL A 64 7.52 -16.95 8.88
C VAL A 64 8.37 -17.27 10.11
N ASP A 65 8.40 -16.38 11.11
CA ASP A 65 9.27 -16.49 12.30
C ASP A 65 8.50 -16.53 13.62
N GLY A 66 7.26 -16.94 13.57
CA GLY A 66 6.39 -17.11 14.74
C GLY A 66 5.05 -16.47 14.59
N LEU A 67 4.29 -16.42 15.66
CA LEU A 67 2.98 -15.80 15.73
C LEU A 67 3.00 -14.56 16.64
N ASN A 68 3.61 -14.67 17.83
CA ASN A 68 3.67 -13.62 18.85
C ASN A 68 5.10 -13.19 19.20
N THR A 69 6.06 -13.40 18.30
CA THR A 69 7.41 -12.89 18.49
C THR A 69 7.44 -11.41 18.13
N HIS A 70 8.18 -10.63 18.90
CA HIS A 70 8.43 -9.21 18.61
C HIS A 70 9.89 -8.87 18.77
N TYR A 71 10.34 -7.79 18.15
CA TYR A 71 11.75 -7.45 18.01
C TYR A 71 11.95 -5.94 18.20
N GLU A 72 13.01 -5.60 18.94
CA GLU A 72 13.51 -4.23 19.04
C GLU A 72 14.26 -3.82 17.78
N ALA A 73 14.30 -2.51 17.51
CA ALA A 73 15.07 -1.97 16.39
C ALA A 73 16.58 -2.10 16.64
N SER A 74 17.31 -2.46 15.59
CA SER A 74 18.77 -2.46 15.62
C SER A 74 19.32 -1.02 15.68
N PRO A 75 20.58 -0.80 16.13
CA PRO A 75 21.22 0.50 16.06
C PRO A 75 21.23 1.05 14.63
N LEU A 76 21.05 2.37 14.49
CA LEU A 76 21.14 3.05 13.20
C LEU A 76 22.56 3.06 12.66
N PRO A 77 22.77 2.93 11.35
CA PRO A 77 24.03 3.26 10.71
C PRO A 77 24.40 4.73 10.97
N GLN A 78 25.71 5.03 11.01
CA GLN A 78 26.20 6.41 11.19
C GLN A 78 25.84 7.28 9.99
N ASP A 79 26.04 6.76 8.78
CA ASP A 79 25.69 7.41 7.51
C ASP A 79 24.71 6.51 6.76
N PHE A 80 23.63 7.10 6.26
CA PHE A 80 22.63 6.38 5.48
C PHE A 80 21.81 7.32 4.60
N SER A 81 21.18 6.78 3.57
CA SER A 81 20.27 7.50 2.68
C SER A 81 18.86 6.93 2.76
N VAL A 82 17.87 7.78 2.68
CA VAL A 82 16.46 7.38 2.48
C VAL A 82 15.95 8.02 1.21
N ILE A 83 15.44 7.19 0.32
CA ILE A 83 14.78 7.63 -0.91
C ILE A 83 13.30 7.27 -0.86
N ALA A 84 12.47 8.19 -1.31
CA ALA A 84 11.02 7.98 -1.33
C ALA A 84 10.39 8.59 -2.58
N THR A 85 9.29 8.01 -3.01
CA THR A 85 8.46 8.56 -4.09
C THR A 85 7.00 8.43 -3.73
N ASP A 86 6.21 9.42 -4.14
CA ASP A 86 4.76 9.41 -4.12
C ASP A 86 4.24 9.99 -5.43
N GLY A 87 2.97 9.80 -5.73
CA GLY A 87 2.39 10.30 -6.97
C GLY A 87 0.98 10.81 -6.81
N SER A 88 0.62 11.77 -7.62
CA SER A 88 -0.77 12.13 -7.84
C SER A 88 -1.08 12.24 -9.34
N HIS A 89 -2.36 12.34 -9.70
CA HIS A 89 -2.74 12.37 -11.10
C HIS A 89 -3.97 13.23 -11.35
N ILE A 90 -4.08 13.70 -12.59
CA ILE A 90 -5.31 14.25 -13.17
C ILE A 90 -5.85 13.18 -14.14
N ASP A 91 -7.03 12.64 -13.84
CA ASP A 91 -7.66 11.60 -14.65
C ASP A 91 -8.25 12.17 -15.95
N VAL A 92 -8.48 11.30 -16.92
CA VAL A 92 -9.20 11.63 -18.15
C VAL A 92 -10.58 12.18 -17.82
N ASP A 93 -10.85 13.42 -18.20
CA ASP A 93 -12.18 14.00 -18.04
C ASP A 93 -12.98 13.88 -19.35
N ARG A 94 -14.00 13.04 -19.37
CA ARG A 94 -14.93 12.84 -20.49
C ARG A 94 -15.72 14.10 -20.89
N HIS A 95 -15.66 15.16 -20.08
CA HIS A 95 -16.31 16.43 -20.35
C HIS A 95 -15.39 17.45 -21.02
N GLN A 96 -14.14 17.10 -21.19
CA GLN A 96 -13.16 17.93 -21.89
C GLN A 96 -13.07 17.55 -23.38
N SER A 97 -12.59 18.47 -24.18
CA SER A 97 -12.46 18.29 -25.64
C SER A 97 -11.33 17.33 -26.03
N THR A 98 -10.33 17.21 -25.18
CA THR A 98 -9.12 16.41 -25.43
C THR A 98 -9.02 15.31 -24.37
N ARG A 99 -8.68 14.10 -24.83
CA ARG A 99 -8.41 12.97 -23.93
C ARG A 99 -6.93 13.01 -23.56
N CYS A 100 -6.67 13.28 -22.31
CA CYS A 100 -5.32 13.20 -21.74
C CYS A 100 -5.43 12.94 -20.24
N TYR A 101 -4.36 12.41 -19.66
CA TYR A 101 -4.17 12.34 -18.22
C TYR A 101 -2.76 12.82 -17.86
N LEU A 102 -2.59 13.29 -16.65
CA LEU A 102 -1.30 13.72 -16.11
C LEU A 102 -0.97 12.91 -14.87
N ILE A 103 0.26 12.43 -14.77
CA ILE A 103 0.83 11.85 -13.53
C ILE A 103 1.94 12.79 -13.07
N ASN A 104 1.89 13.20 -11.81
CA ASN A 104 2.98 13.94 -11.16
C ASN A 104 3.64 13.04 -10.12
N ILE A 105 4.94 12.82 -10.24
CA ILE A 105 5.74 12.03 -9.29
C ILE A 105 6.60 12.97 -8.46
N GLY A 106 6.35 12.98 -7.15
CA GLY A 106 7.23 13.56 -6.15
C GLY A 106 8.35 12.58 -5.80
N ALA A 107 9.55 13.06 -5.68
CA ALA A 107 10.73 12.26 -5.40
C ALA A 107 11.64 12.96 -4.39
N VAL A 108 12.15 12.18 -3.43
CA VAL A 108 12.97 12.69 -2.34
C VAL A 108 14.18 11.79 -2.12
N VAL A 109 15.34 12.42 -1.89
CA VAL A 109 16.55 11.76 -1.37
C VAL A 109 17.00 12.53 -0.15
N LEU A 110 17.10 11.85 0.99
CA LEU A 110 17.58 12.41 2.25
C LEU A 110 18.82 11.64 2.69
N ASP A 111 19.97 12.31 2.70
CA ASP A 111 21.21 11.77 3.21
C ASP A 111 21.42 12.24 4.65
N TYR A 112 21.78 11.29 5.52
CA TYR A 112 22.00 11.51 6.94
C TYR A 112 23.42 11.13 7.32
N GLY A 113 23.96 11.77 8.37
CA GLY A 113 25.29 11.50 8.92
C GLY A 113 26.24 12.67 8.77
N ALA A 114 27.49 12.39 8.37
CA ALA A 114 28.56 13.39 8.34
C ALA A 114 28.35 14.50 7.30
N ASN A 115 27.70 14.19 6.18
CA ASN A 115 27.44 15.13 5.08
C ASN A 115 25.95 15.10 4.72
N PRO A 116 25.07 15.69 5.54
CA PRO A 116 23.64 15.64 5.30
C PRO A 116 23.25 16.47 4.06
N GLN A 117 22.42 15.89 3.21
CA GLN A 117 21.89 16.53 2.00
C GLN A 117 20.41 16.17 1.82
N ALA A 118 19.68 17.01 1.12
CA ALA A 118 18.32 16.74 0.71
C ALA A 118 18.13 17.14 -0.76
N PHE A 119 17.53 16.24 -1.54
CA PHE A 119 17.08 16.50 -2.89
C PHE A 119 15.59 16.23 -2.95
N LEU A 120 14.82 17.20 -3.45
CA LEU A 120 13.38 17.13 -3.63
C LEU A 120 13.06 17.50 -5.08
N ASP A 121 12.18 16.75 -5.71
CA ASP A 121 11.83 16.94 -7.12
C ASP A 121 10.34 16.65 -7.37
N SER A 122 9.76 17.37 -8.31
CA SER A 122 8.39 17.18 -8.80
C SER A 122 8.44 17.00 -10.31
N SER A 123 8.02 15.83 -10.79
CA SER A 123 8.17 15.43 -12.19
C SER A 123 6.82 15.14 -12.84
N PRO A 124 6.11 16.15 -13.39
CA PRO A 124 4.86 15.94 -14.11
C PRO A 124 5.11 15.33 -15.50
N ALA A 125 4.27 14.36 -15.88
CA ALA A 125 4.23 13.75 -17.20
C ALA A 125 2.82 13.78 -17.77
N LEU A 126 2.66 14.33 -18.96
CA LEU A 126 1.41 14.41 -19.69
C LEU A 126 1.32 13.29 -20.74
N TYR A 127 0.23 12.55 -20.74
CA TYR A 127 -0.07 11.46 -21.66
C TYR A 127 -1.30 11.81 -22.53
N PHE A 128 -1.15 11.81 -23.84
CA PHE A 128 -2.21 12.25 -24.77
C PHE A 128 -2.23 11.47 -26.08
N GLY A 129 -1.20 10.68 -26.40
CA GLY A 129 -1.18 9.82 -27.58
C GLY A 129 -2.14 8.63 -27.43
N ASP A 130 -2.82 8.21 -28.52
CA ASP A 130 -3.77 7.11 -28.48
C ASP A 130 -3.15 5.83 -27.89
N GLU A 131 -1.87 5.56 -28.16
CA GLU A 131 -1.11 4.44 -27.62
C GLU A 131 -0.73 4.61 -26.13
N GLU A 132 -0.64 5.85 -25.63
CA GLU A 132 -0.36 6.15 -24.23
C GLU A 132 -1.61 6.07 -23.35
N LEU A 133 -2.78 6.24 -23.94
CA LEU A 133 -4.07 6.21 -23.25
C LEU A 133 -4.61 4.79 -23.06
N VAL A 134 -3.95 3.79 -23.64
CA VAL A 134 -4.41 2.40 -23.59
C VAL A 134 -3.28 1.43 -23.30
N ILE A 135 -3.61 0.29 -22.73
CA ILE A 135 -2.75 -0.89 -22.73
C ILE A 135 -3.26 -1.83 -23.81
N ALA A 136 -2.50 -1.99 -24.89
CA ALA A 136 -2.86 -2.83 -26.03
C ALA A 136 -2.48 -4.31 -25.80
N ASN A 137 -3.30 -5.22 -26.33
CA ASN A 137 -3.04 -6.67 -26.33
C ASN A 137 -2.38 -7.11 -27.67
N GLY A 138 -1.27 -6.49 -28.04
CA GLY A 138 -0.58 -6.81 -29.29
C GLY A 138 -1.55 -6.87 -30.50
N ASP A 139 -1.37 -7.87 -31.37
CA ASP A 139 -2.15 -8.02 -32.61
C ASP A 139 -3.63 -8.45 -32.42
N LYS A 140 -4.10 -8.64 -31.19
CA LYS A 140 -5.46 -9.15 -30.92
C LYS A 140 -6.57 -8.09 -30.92
N GLY A 141 -6.26 -6.84 -31.25
CA GLY A 141 -7.23 -5.74 -31.38
C GLY A 141 -8.00 -5.39 -30.09
N ARG A 142 -7.56 -5.91 -28.94
CA ARG A 142 -8.11 -5.56 -27.61
C ARG A 142 -7.23 -4.54 -26.95
N ALA A 143 -7.84 -3.51 -26.39
CA ALA A 143 -7.14 -2.48 -25.61
C ALA A 143 -7.93 -2.19 -24.33
N GLN A 144 -7.20 -1.87 -23.26
CA GLN A 144 -7.76 -1.43 -21.99
C GLN A 144 -7.43 0.05 -21.81
N LEU A 145 -8.45 0.89 -21.62
CA LEU A 145 -8.27 2.32 -21.34
C LEU A 145 -7.62 2.51 -19.96
N ILE A 146 -6.65 3.43 -19.89
CA ILE A 146 -5.99 3.85 -18.65
C ILE A 146 -6.79 5.02 -18.06
N GLU A 147 -7.74 4.71 -17.19
CA GLU A 147 -8.58 5.68 -16.49
C GLU A 147 -9.02 5.13 -15.13
N GLY A 148 -9.43 5.99 -14.19
CA GLY A 148 -9.93 5.60 -12.88
C GLY A 148 -8.95 4.73 -12.09
N ALA A 149 -9.39 3.55 -11.63
CA ALA A 149 -8.55 2.67 -10.83
C ALA A 149 -7.29 2.20 -11.55
N LEU A 150 -7.35 1.98 -12.89
CA LEU A 150 -6.19 1.56 -13.67
C LEU A 150 -5.13 2.66 -13.77
N LEU A 151 -5.55 3.93 -13.84
CA LEU A 151 -4.63 5.07 -13.78
C LEU A 151 -3.93 5.15 -12.41
N GLY A 152 -4.64 4.86 -11.32
CA GLY A 152 -4.02 4.74 -9.99
C GLY A 152 -2.94 3.65 -9.94
N ILE A 153 -3.19 2.49 -10.55
CA ILE A 153 -2.19 1.41 -10.64
C ILE A 153 -1.00 1.82 -11.52
N LYS A 154 -1.25 2.47 -12.67
CA LYS A 154 -0.19 3.02 -13.54
C LYS A 154 0.69 4.00 -12.79
N ARG A 155 0.09 4.88 -11.98
CA ARG A 155 0.80 5.82 -11.11
C ARG A 155 1.72 5.08 -10.12
N ASN A 156 1.23 4.05 -9.41
CA ASN A 156 2.06 3.25 -8.49
C ASN A 156 3.24 2.57 -9.21
N VAL A 157 3.06 2.17 -10.47
CA VAL A 157 4.15 1.63 -11.30
C VAL A 157 5.18 2.72 -11.61
N ASP A 158 4.75 3.94 -11.93
CA ASP A 158 5.64 5.08 -12.21
C ASP A 158 6.38 5.57 -10.96
N GLU A 159 5.74 5.53 -9.78
CA GLU A 159 6.39 5.75 -8.48
C GLU A 159 7.54 4.75 -8.28
N CYS A 160 7.27 3.46 -8.46
CA CYS A 160 8.28 2.41 -8.34
C CYS A 160 9.41 2.56 -9.37
N ARG A 161 9.10 2.97 -10.61
CA ARG A 161 10.09 3.30 -11.65
C ARG A 161 11.01 4.43 -11.18
N ARG A 162 10.43 5.52 -10.69
CA ARG A 162 11.20 6.68 -10.22
C ARG A 162 12.07 6.32 -9.01
N LEU A 163 11.55 5.50 -8.10
CA LEU A 163 12.29 5.00 -6.95
C LEU A 163 13.52 4.18 -7.39
N ALA A 164 13.37 3.30 -8.38
CA ALA A 164 14.49 2.54 -8.94
C ALA A 164 15.52 3.43 -9.64
N GLU A 165 15.09 4.53 -10.30
CA GLU A 165 16.00 5.53 -10.86
C GLU A 165 16.82 6.23 -9.77
N LEU A 166 16.20 6.65 -8.67
CA LEU A 166 16.89 7.26 -7.52
C LEU A 166 17.87 6.26 -6.88
N ALA A 167 17.49 5.01 -6.75
CA ALA A 167 18.32 3.95 -6.16
C ALA A 167 19.66 3.76 -6.90
N ARG A 168 19.73 4.02 -8.21
CA ARG A 168 20.99 3.98 -8.97
C ARG A 168 21.96 5.08 -8.54
N GLY A 169 21.46 6.20 -8.04
CA GLY A 169 22.26 7.35 -7.56
C GLY A 169 22.85 7.16 -6.17
N ILE A 170 22.38 6.17 -5.39
CA ILE A 170 22.90 5.90 -4.05
C ILE A 170 24.37 5.44 -4.14
N PRO A 171 25.28 5.99 -3.33
CA PRO A 171 26.68 5.60 -3.33
C PRO A 171 26.88 4.11 -2.97
N GLU A 172 27.90 3.49 -3.53
CA GLU A 172 28.29 2.13 -3.14
C GLU A 172 28.81 2.10 -1.70
N ASN A 173 28.60 0.95 -1.03
CA ASN A 173 28.95 0.73 0.37
C ASN A 173 28.25 1.67 1.38
N SER A 174 27.10 2.24 1.01
CA SER A 174 26.26 3.03 1.90
C SER A 174 24.98 2.26 2.26
N ALA A 175 24.54 2.39 3.52
CA ALA A 175 23.23 1.88 3.92
C ALA A 175 22.12 2.75 3.32
N ALA A 176 21.08 2.14 2.76
CA ALA A 176 19.97 2.90 2.20
C ALA A 176 18.62 2.21 2.37
N LEU A 177 17.56 3.02 2.43
CA LEU A 177 16.17 2.58 2.44
C LEU A 177 15.42 3.24 1.29
N ALA A 178 14.80 2.43 0.45
CA ALA A 178 13.84 2.87 -0.56
C ALA A 178 12.42 2.68 0.00
N LEU A 179 11.61 3.74 -0.01
CA LEU A 179 10.25 3.75 0.53
C LEU A 179 9.20 4.08 -0.52
N LEU A 180 8.11 3.31 -0.49
CA LEU A 180 6.86 3.58 -1.22
C LEU A 180 5.71 3.77 -0.22
N ASP A 181 4.75 4.63 -0.54
CA ASP A 181 3.50 4.70 0.19
C ASP A 181 2.50 3.62 -0.28
N GLY A 182 1.76 3.05 0.65
CA GLY A 182 0.75 2.02 0.36
C GLY A 182 1.30 0.60 0.25
N SER A 183 0.68 -0.25 -0.56
CA SER A 183 0.99 -1.68 -0.63
C SER A 183 1.91 -2.03 -1.80
N LEU A 184 2.88 -2.93 -1.55
CA LEU A 184 3.65 -3.57 -2.62
C LEU A 184 2.81 -4.56 -3.44
N SER A 185 1.66 -4.98 -2.94
CA SER A 185 0.76 -5.88 -3.66
C SER A 185 -0.21 -5.09 -4.53
N LEU A 186 -0.08 -5.20 -5.85
CA LEU A 186 -1.00 -4.59 -6.82
C LEU A 186 -2.24 -5.48 -7.05
N TRP A 187 -2.92 -5.86 -5.96
CA TRP A 187 -4.03 -6.80 -5.95
C TRP A 187 -5.21 -6.36 -6.85
N GLN A 188 -5.38 -5.07 -7.07
CA GLN A 188 -6.43 -4.55 -7.96
C GLN A 188 -6.30 -5.08 -9.41
N LEU A 189 -5.09 -5.50 -9.83
CA LEU A 189 -4.87 -6.08 -11.15
C LEU A 189 -5.57 -7.43 -11.36
N GLU A 190 -6.01 -8.12 -10.30
CA GLU A 190 -6.80 -9.34 -10.40
C GLU A 190 -8.14 -9.13 -11.14
N ALA A 191 -8.67 -7.90 -11.12
CA ALA A 191 -9.90 -7.54 -11.82
C ALA A 191 -9.70 -7.25 -13.33
N TYR A 192 -8.45 -7.23 -13.83
CA TYR A 192 -8.12 -6.87 -15.20
C TYR A 192 -7.68 -8.07 -16.04
N PRO A 193 -7.79 -7.97 -17.38
CA PRO A 193 -7.31 -9.01 -18.28
C PRO A 193 -5.80 -9.26 -18.12
N LYS A 194 -5.38 -10.50 -18.38
CA LYS A 194 -4.00 -10.96 -18.23
C LYS A 194 -2.96 -10.04 -18.89
N PHE A 195 -3.23 -9.54 -20.10
CA PHE A 195 -2.31 -8.64 -20.80
C PHE A 195 -2.05 -7.32 -20.06
N VAL A 196 -3.03 -6.83 -19.28
CA VAL A 196 -2.87 -5.64 -18.41
C VAL A 196 -1.97 -5.97 -17.23
N THR A 197 -2.20 -7.12 -16.59
CA THR A 197 -1.34 -7.61 -15.50
C THR A 197 0.09 -7.86 -15.99
N GLU A 198 0.26 -8.44 -17.17
CA GLU A 198 1.59 -8.63 -17.77
C GLU A 198 2.30 -7.29 -18.03
N ALA A 199 1.59 -6.30 -18.57
CA ALA A 199 2.17 -4.99 -18.87
C ALA A 199 2.58 -4.21 -17.62
N LEU A 200 1.68 -4.07 -16.65
CA LEU A 200 1.91 -3.21 -15.48
C LEU A 200 2.66 -3.92 -14.35
N LEU A 201 2.38 -5.19 -14.11
CA LEU A 201 3.02 -5.94 -13.03
C LEU A 201 4.32 -6.59 -13.51
N THR A 202 4.23 -7.58 -14.42
CA THR A 202 5.37 -8.43 -14.76
C THR A 202 6.47 -7.65 -15.51
N ASN A 203 6.08 -6.91 -16.55
CA ASN A 203 7.03 -6.20 -17.42
C ASN A 203 7.45 -4.82 -16.91
N SER A 204 6.80 -4.33 -15.82
CA SER A 204 7.08 -3.01 -15.27
C SER A 204 7.39 -3.08 -13.78
N PHE A 205 6.40 -3.18 -12.90
CA PHE A 205 6.59 -3.10 -11.44
C PHE A 205 7.62 -4.09 -10.91
N LEU A 206 7.48 -5.39 -11.22
CA LEU A 206 8.41 -6.42 -10.76
C LEU A 206 9.81 -6.27 -11.37
N ARG A 207 9.92 -5.72 -12.58
CA ARG A 207 11.21 -5.39 -13.19
C ARG A 207 11.94 -4.31 -12.40
N TYR A 208 11.24 -3.29 -11.89
CA TYR A 208 11.84 -2.25 -11.06
C TYR A 208 12.24 -2.78 -9.69
N LEU A 209 11.44 -3.69 -9.10
CA LEU A 209 11.85 -4.40 -7.88
C LEU A 209 13.11 -5.23 -8.09
N GLU A 210 13.20 -5.95 -9.22
CA GLU A 210 14.38 -6.74 -9.57
C GLU A 210 15.62 -5.86 -9.79
N GLU A 211 15.43 -4.68 -10.37
CA GLU A 211 16.50 -3.72 -10.56
C GLU A 211 17.08 -3.24 -9.20
N MET A 212 16.21 -2.85 -8.27
CA MET A 212 16.64 -2.45 -6.92
C MET A 212 17.29 -3.61 -6.17
N LYS A 213 16.77 -4.84 -6.30
CA LYS A 213 17.41 -6.03 -5.76
C LYS A 213 18.84 -6.23 -6.27
N ARG A 214 19.11 -6.00 -7.56
CA ARG A 214 20.44 -6.12 -8.15
C ARG A 214 21.43 -5.06 -7.64
N LEU A 215 20.93 -3.90 -7.24
CA LEU A 215 21.76 -2.84 -6.66
C LEU A 215 22.14 -3.15 -5.20
N ASN A 216 21.34 -3.95 -4.49
CA ASN A 216 21.50 -4.22 -3.06
C ASN A 216 22.92 -4.69 -2.65
N PRO A 217 23.56 -5.70 -3.31
CA PRO A 217 24.84 -6.21 -2.84
C PRO A 217 25.94 -5.14 -2.72
N ALA A 218 25.88 -4.11 -3.59
CA ALA A 218 26.86 -3.02 -3.57
C ALA A 218 26.43 -1.85 -2.67
N ARG A 219 25.14 -1.70 -2.36
CA ARG A 219 24.60 -0.50 -1.73
C ARG A 219 23.85 -0.75 -0.41
N HIS A 220 23.83 -1.97 0.11
CA HIS A 220 23.01 -2.33 1.29
C HIS A 220 21.61 -1.67 1.25
N LEU A 221 20.98 -1.79 0.09
CA LEU A 221 19.71 -1.13 -0.22
C LEU A 221 18.54 -2.01 0.23
N ALA A 222 17.83 -1.59 1.26
CA ALA A 222 16.54 -2.15 1.64
C ALA A 222 15.40 -1.49 0.86
N LEU A 223 14.35 -2.25 0.57
CA LEU A 223 13.09 -1.76 -0.02
C LEU A 223 11.94 -2.07 0.91
N ALA A 224 11.12 -1.07 1.19
CA ALA A 224 9.89 -1.25 1.95
C ALA A 224 8.76 -0.37 1.41
N SER A 225 7.54 -0.73 1.76
CA SER A 225 6.41 0.20 1.71
C SER A 225 5.78 0.36 3.09
N TYR A 226 5.14 1.50 3.29
CA TYR A 226 4.53 1.90 4.54
C TYR A 226 3.03 2.07 4.38
N ILE A 227 2.26 1.41 5.23
CA ILE A 227 0.80 1.51 5.26
C ILE A 227 0.41 2.07 6.63
N SER A 228 0.08 3.35 6.65
CA SER A 228 -0.45 4.02 7.83
C SER A 228 -1.83 3.50 8.18
N PHE A 229 -2.09 3.32 9.46
CA PHE A 229 -3.39 2.94 10.01
C PHE A 229 -4.06 1.76 9.27
N PRO A 230 -3.40 0.60 9.13
CA PRO A 230 -3.86 -0.53 8.31
C PRO A 230 -5.20 -1.09 8.83
N ARG A 231 -6.04 -1.50 7.89
CA ARG A 231 -7.34 -2.14 8.19
C ARG A 231 -7.34 -3.65 7.94
N SER A 232 -6.17 -4.22 7.71
CA SER A 232 -6.02 -5.65 7.47
C SER A 232 -6.36 -6.48 8.71
N GLY A 233 -6.76 -7.71 8.46
CA GLY A 233 -7.01 -8.71 9.48
C GLY A 233 -6.34 -10.04 9.12
N ASP A 234 -5.21 -10.00 8.40
CA ASP A 234 -4.56 -11.20 7.86
C ASP A 234 -4.01 -12.08 8.98
N VAL A 235 -3.45 -11.48 10.04
CA VAL A 235 -2.95 -12.20 11.24
C VAL A 235 -4.11 -12.65 12.12
N VAL A 236 -5.12 -11.81 12.34
CA VAL A 236 -6.34 -12.22 13.04
C VAL A 236 -7.03 -13.38 12.32
N ASN A 237 -6.98 -13.41 11.00
CA ASN A 237 -7.47 -14.53 10.22
C ASN A 237 -6.63 -15.82 10.40
N ALA A 238 -5.31 -15.69 10.66
CA ALA A 238 -4.51 -16.84 11.07
C ALA A 238 -4.96 -17.37 12.46
N LEU A 239 -5.32 -16.49 13.39
CA LEU A 239 -5.94 -16.89 14.67
C LEU A 239 -7.28 -17.58 14.47
N ARG A 240 -8.10 -17.13 13.50
CA ARG A 240 -9.35 -17.83 13.12
C ARG A 240 -9.10 -19.25 12.63
N VAL A 241 -8.03 -19.45 11.85
CA VAL A 241 -7.61 -20.80 11.42
C VAL A 241 -7.15 -21.61 12.61
N ALA A 242 -6.41 -21.03 13.57
CA ALA A 242 -6.02 -21.72 14.80
C ALA A 242 -7.22 -22.20 15.62
N LEU A 243 -8.23 -21.36 15.80
CA LEU A 243 -9.45 -21.67 16.55
C LEU A 243 -10.40 -22.62 15.81
N CYS A 244 -10.22 -22.83 14.50
CA CYS A 244 -11.09 -23.72 13.74
C CYS A 244 -10.81 -25.18 14.08
N PRO A 245 -11.82 -26.00 14.42
CA PRO A 245 -11.63 -27.39 14.76
C PRO A 245 -11.28 -28.32 13.58
N GLN A 246 -11.46 -27.84 12.35
CA GLN A 246 -11.11 -28.61 11.15
C GLN A 246 -9.58 -28.66 10.98
N GLU A 247 -9.03 -29.82 10.69
CA GLU A 247 -7.59 -29.99 10.41
C GLU A 247 -7.19 -29.30 9.11
N THR A 248 -8.01 -29.40 8.08
CA THR A 248 -7.88 -28.70 6.81
C THR A 248 -9.16 -27.90 6.57
N LEU A 249 -9.04 -26.58 6.48
CA LEU A 249 -10.17 -25.68 6.33
C LEU A 249 -10.41 -25.36 4.84
N ASP A 250 -11.64 -25.60 4.40
CA ASP A 250 -12.20 -25.05 3.17
C ASP A 250 -13.46 -24.25 3.56
N THR A 251 -13.36 -22.90 3.46
CA THR A 251 -14.44 -22.04 3.95
C THR A 251 -15.74 -22.18 3.19
N ASP A 252 -15.69 -22.49 1.90
CA ASP A 252 -16.89 -22.65 1.08
C ASP A 252 -17.62 -23.96 1.39
N ARG A 253 -16.87 -25.03 1.70
CA ARG A 253 -17.40 -26.33 2.04
C ARG A 253 -17.80 -26.43 3.51
N ASP A 254 -16.93 -25.99 4.42
CA ASP A 254 -17.02 -26.33 5.85
C ASP A 254 -17.81 -25.29 6.66
N CYS A 255 -17.70 -23.98 6.32
CA CYS A 255 -18.34 -22.92 7.10
C CYS A 255 -19.89 -22.93 7.05
N PRO A 256 -20.56 -23.24 5.93
CA PRO A 256 -22.03 -23.24 5.87
C PRO A 256 -22.69 -24.22 6.85
N THR A 257 -22.02 -25.34 7.15
CA THR A 257 -22.54 -26.40 8.05
C THR A 257 -21.90 -26.39 9.43
N CYS A 258 -20.94 -25.50 9.69
CA CYS A 258 -20.21 -25.42 10.94
C CYS A 258 -21.12 -25.00 12.12
N LYS A 259 -21.24 -25.86 13.13
CA LYS A 259 -22.05 -25.60 14.34
C LYS A 259 -21.23 -24.89 15.42
N SER A 260 -19.92 -25.14 15.51
CA SER A 260 -19.09 -24.63 16.61
C SER A 260 -18.77 -23.13 16.47
N ARG A 261 -18.53 -22.65 15.25
CA ARG A 261 -18.20 -21.24 14.90
C ARG A 261 -17.19 -20.57 15.84
N GLN A 262 -16.27 -21.34 16.44
CA GLN A 262 -15.27 -20.81 17.37
C GLN A 262 -14.42 -19.71 16.76
N CYS A 263 -14.13 -19.80 15.47
CA CYS A 263 -13.38 -18.78 14.72
C CYS A 263 -14.09 -17.41 14.61
N GLU A 264 -15.41 -17.34 14.87
CA GLU A 264 -16.15 -16.08 14.91
C GLU A 264 -15.87 -15.26 16.17
N ALA A 265 -15.30 -15.89 17.21
CA ALA A 265 -14.96 -15.22 18.46
C ALA A 265 -13.92 -14.09 18.29
N VAL A 266 -13.14 -14.11 17.21
CA VAL A 266 -12.15 -13.08 16.86
C VAL A 266 -12.48 -12.36 15.53
N ALA A 267 -13.58 -12.72 14.88
CA ALA A 267 -13.93 -12.14 13.57
C ALA A 267 -14.18 -10.63 13.64
N GLY A 268 -13.61 -9.88 12.69
CA GLY A 268 -13.78 -8.43 12.58
C GLY A 268 -12.85 -7.61 13.48
N VAL A 269 -11.98 -8.23 14.27
CA VAL A 269 -10.83 -7.56 14.91
C VAL A 269 -9.80 -7.26 13.83
N GLN A 270 -9.17 -6.09 13.89
CA GLN A 270 -8.10 -5.71 12.98
C GLN A 270 -6.73 -6.04 13.59
N ASP A 271 -5.77 -6.39 12.75
CA ASP A 271 -4.41 -6.73 13.20
C ASP A 271 -3.80 -5.60 14.02
N ARG A 272 -4.01 -4.33 13.62
CA ARG A 272 -3.50 -3.17 14.36
C ARG A 272 -4.01 -3.10 15.80
N GLU A 273 -5.26 -3.53 16.08
CA GLU A 273 -5.83 -3.52 17.44
C GLU A 273 -5.13 -4.56 18.35
N VAL A 274 -4.76 -5.68 17.75
CA VAL A 274 -4.00 -6.73 18.43
C VAL A 274 -2.58 -6.24 18.70
N PHE A 275 -1.87 -5.73 17.68
CA PHE A 275 -0.49 -5.30 17.81
C PHE A 275 -0.30 -4.02 18.64
N GLU A 276 -1.31 -3.14 18.71
CA GLU A 276 -1.34 -2.03 19.65
C GLU A 276 -1.30 -2.48 21.12
N SER A 277 -1.84 -3.66 21.40
CA SER A 277 -1.90 -4.21 22.76
C SER A 277 -0.64 -4.99 23.16
N VAL A 278 0.16 -5.46 22.20
CA VAL A 278 1.30 -6.36 22.48
C VAL A 278 2.67 -5.76 22.18
N LEU A 279 2.78 -4.81 21.25
CA LEU A 279 4.06 -4.20 20.92
C LEU A 279 4.34 -3.00 21.81
N ALA A 280 5.58 -2.87 22.28
CA ALA A 280 6.09 -1.62 22.83
C ALA A 280 6.46 -0.64 21.70
N GLU A 281 6.57 0.64 22.03
CA GLU A 281 6.98 1.65 21.06
C GLU A 281 8.37 1.35 20.47
N GLY A 282 8.46 1.38 19.15
CA GLY A 282 9.67 1.03 18.40
C GLY A 282 9.84 -0.46 18.13
N GLU A 283 9.00 -1.33 18.69
CA GLU A 283 9.03 -2.75 18.38
C GLU A 283 8.27 -3.09 17.10
N ARG A 284 8.75 -4.10 16.40
CA ARG A 284 8.02 -4.77 15.32
C ARG A 284 7.53 -6.15 15.73
N SER A 285 6.44 -6.57 15.11
CA SER A 285 5.93 -7.95 15.24
C SER A 285 6.84 -8.99 14.58
N ALA A 286 6.48 -10.25 14.72
CA ALA A 286 6.91 -11.34 13.86
C ALA A 286 6.73 -10.98 12.37
N LEU A 287 7.50 -11.65 11.53
CA LEU A 287 7.41 -11.52 10.08
C LEU A 287 6.34 -12.47 9.53
N PHE A 288 5.51 -11.94 8.67
CA PHE A 288 4.44 -12.66 7.99
C PHE A 288 4.61 -12.59 6.47
N SER A 289 4.00 -13.50 5.73
CA SER A 289 3.95 -13.45 4.26
C SER A 289 2.53 -13.23 3.76
N SER A 290 2.40 -12.43 2.70
CA SER A 290 1.13 -12.23 2.01
C SER A 290 0.76 -13.47 1.20
N ARG A 291 -0.47 -13.92 1.35
CA ARG A 291 -1.03 -15.06 0.60
C ARG A 291 -2.07 -14.60 -0.43
N SER A 292 -2.06 -13.33 -0.81
CA SER A 292 -2.95 -12.86 -1.87
C SER A 292 -2.68 -13.60 -3.18
N GLN A 293 -3.74 -13.82 -3.96
CA GLN A 293 -3.69 -14.59 -5.20
C GLN A 293 -2.64 -14.03 -6.16
N ILE A 294 -2.60 -12.72 -6.34
CA ILE A 294 -1.67 -12.07 -7.26
C ILE A 294 -0.21 -12.25 -6.82
N VAL A 295 0.07 -12.15 -5.52
CA VAL A 295 1.43 -12.36 -4.97
C VAL A 295 1.88 -13.78 -5.22
N ARG A 296 1.04 -14.76 -4.90
CA ARG A 296 1.35 -16.19 -5.10
C ARG A 296 1.56 -16.56 -6.57
N SER A 297 0.81 -15.93 -7.49
CA SER A 297 0.79 -16.30 -8.90
C SER A 297 1.85 -15.57 -9.74
N HIS A 298 2.28 -14.36 -9.33
CA HIS A 298 3.06 -13.48 -10.21
C HIS A 298 4.36 -12.96 -9.61
N TYR A 299 4.50 -12.84 -8.27
CA TYR A 299 5.64 -12.14 -7.67
C TYR A 299 6.93 -12.93 -7.62
N GLY A 300 6.86 -14.28 -7.67
CA GLY A 300 8.06 -15.12 -7.65
C GLY A 300 9.00 -14.77 -6.49
N GLY A 301 10.25 -14.46 -6.78
CA GLY A 301 11.27 -14.06 -5.79
C GLY A 301 11.05 -12.68 -5.15
N HIS A 302 9.98 -11.97 -5.52
CA HIS A 302 9.57 -10.70 -4.92
C HIS A 302 8.34 -10.86 -4.02
N GLY A 303 8.00 -12.09 -3.59
CA GLY A 303 6.86 -12.35 -2.71
C GLY A 303 6.79 -11.35 -1.55
N VAL A 304 5.61 -10.79 -1.31
CA VAL A 304 5.43 -9.74 -0.31
C VAL A 304 5.40 -10.35 1.09
N HIS A 305 6.29 -9.87 1.96
CA HIS A 305 6.31 -10.13 3.39
C HIS A 305 5.95 -8.86 4.14
N PHE A 306 5.52 -8.97 5.38
CA PHE A 306 5.17 -7.80 6.16
C PHE A 306 5.31 -8.04 7.66
N PHE A 307 5.44 -6.93 8.38
CA PHE A 307 5.37 -6.87 9.83
C PHE A 307 4.59 -5.64 10.26
N TYR A 308 4.14 -5.64 11.52
CA TYR A 308 3.55 -4.47 12.15
C TYR A 308 4.59 -3.76 13.00
N LEU A 309 4.65 -2.44 12.88
CA LEU A 309 5.56 -1.58 13.60
C LEU A 309 4.76 -0.63 14.50
N ARG A 310 5.08 -0.59 15.78
CA ARG A 310 4.54 0.43 16.68
C ARG A 310 5.40 1.68 16.63
N THR A 311 4.84 2.74 16.09
CA THR A 311 5.41 4.09 16.12
C THR A 311 4.81 4.89 17.28
N GLU A 312 5.27 6.13 17.52
CA GLU A 312 4.74 7.02 18.57
C GLU A 312 3.22 7.24 18.47
N GLY A 313 2.65 7.27 17.26
CA GLY A 313 1.25 7.63 17.02
C GLY A 313 0.34 6.50 16.54
N GLU A 314 0.90 5.40 16.02
CA GLU A 314 0.09 4.36 15.37
C GLU A 314 0.76 2.99 15.33
N ILE A 315 -0.02 1.99 14.93
CA ILE A 315 0.49 0.74 14.38
C ILE A 315 0.48 0.85 12.87
N ALA A 316 1.64 0.79 12.25
CA ALA A 316 1.80 0.74 10.80
C ALA A 316 2.03 -0.70 10.33
N ARG A 317 1.68 -0.99 9.08
CA ARG A 317 2.10 -2.20 8.37
C ARG A 317 3.22 -1.83 7.41
N VAL A 318 4.37 -2.48 7.58
CA VAL A 318 5.52 -2.33 6.69
C VAL A 318 5.59 -3.58 5.82
N GLU A 319 5.52 -3.40 4.50
CA GLU A 319 5.65 -4.50 3.54
C GLU A 319 7.04 -4.44 2.89
N ILE A 320 7.63 -5.63 2.71
CA ILE A 320 8.97 -5.81 2.15
C ILE A 320 8.97 -6.97 1.15
N PRO A 321 9.78 -6.95 0.11
CA PRO A 321 9.90 -8.09 -0.78
C PRO A 321 10.68 -9.23 -0.12
N GLN A 322 10.47 -10.44 -0.61
CA GLN A 322 11.05 -11.68 -0.07
C GLN A 322 12.58 -11.60 0.12
N TRP A 323 13.29 -10.97 -0.80
CA TRP A 323 14.76 -10.87 -0.70
C TRP A 323 15.25 -9.96 0.45
N VAL A 324 14.44 -8.96 0.87
CA VAL A 324 14.68 -8.20 2.11
C VAL A 324 14.32 -9.04 3.34
N ALA A 325 13.19 -9.76 3.26
CA ALA A 325 12.71 -10.59 4.35
C ALA A 325 13.67 -11.75 4.71
N GLN A 326 14.39 -12.29 3.72
CA GLN A 326 15.32 -13.40 3.87
C GLN A 326 16.73 -12.97 4.34
N ASP A 327 17.04 -11.68 4.25
CA ASP A 327 18.30 -11.10 4.72
C ASP A 327 18.07 -10.39 6.06
N LYS A 328 18.67 -10.95 7.12
CA LYS A 328 18.47 -10.42 8.49
C LYS A 328 19.02 -9.02 8.66
N ASP A 329 20.09 -8.67 7.97
CA ASP A 329 20.72 -7.36 8.06
C ASP A 329 19.84 -6.32 7.36
N LEU A 330 19.29 -6.64 6.17
CA LEU A 330 18.34 -5.78 5.48
C LEU A 330 17.02 -5.63 6.22
N LEU A 331 16.50 -6.70 6.82
CA LEU A 331 15.30 -6.64 7.64
C LEU A 331 15.51 -5.74 8.88
N GLY A 332 16.65 -5.90 9.56
CA GLY A 332 17.04 -5.04 10.68
C GLY A 332 17.21 -3.59 10.26
N LEU A 333 17.89 -3.35 9.15
CA LEU A 333 18.06 -2.02 8.56
C LEU A 333 16.70 -1.37 8.20
N THR A 334 15.80 -2.14 7.57
CA THR A 334 14.45 -1.68 7.26
C THR A 334 13.71 -1.23 8.50
N HIS A 335 13.69 -2.06 9.55
CA HIS A 335 13.03 -1.74 10.80
C HIS A 335 13.58 -0.44 11.41
N SER A 336 14.91 -0.34 11.53
CA SER A 336 15.57 0.80 12.17
C SER A 336 15.36 2.10 11.38
N LEU A 337 15.51 2.05 10.05
CA LEU A 337 15.37 3.26 9.22
C LEU A 337 13.93 3.72 9.09
N VAL A 338 12.95 2.80 8.97
CA VAL A 338 11.53 3.17 8.97
C VAL A 338 11.14 3.83 10.30
N LEU A 339 11.59 3.24 11.42
CA LEU A 339 11.34 3.83 12.75
C LEU A 339 11.99 5.20 12.91
N ASP A 340 13.24 5.39 12.46
CA ASP A 340 13.91 6.70 12.47
C ASP A 340 13.16 7.73 11.64
N GLN A 341 12.70 7.35 10.46
CA GLN A 341 11.88 8.22 9.60
C GLN A 341 10.56 8.63 10.25
N CYS A 342 9.89 7.70 10.94
CA CYS A 342 8.67 8.01 11.70
C CYS A 342 8.95 8.97 12.87
N ARG A 343 10.05 8.78 13.61
CA ARG A 343 10.44 9.68 14.70
C ARG A 343 10.75 11.09 14.20
N ARG A 344 11.43 11.23 13.07
CA ARG A 344 11.70 12.54 12.43
C ARG A 344 10.44 13.20 11.90
N GLY A 345 9.48 12.43 11.42
CA GLY A 345 8.21 12.89 10.86
C GLY A 345 7.04 12.89 11.85
N GLN A 346 7.30 12.83 13.17
CA GLN A 346 6.27 12.89 14.22
C GLN A 346 5.19 11.80 14.09
N GLY A 347 5.60 10.58 13.78
CA GLY A 347 4.72 9.41 13.67
C GLY A 347 4.57 8.84 12.26
N TYR A 348 4.88 9.62 11.21
CA TYR A 348 4.86 9.18 9.81
C TYR A 348 6.23 9.38 9.15
N PRO A 349 6.68 8.50 8.21
CA PRO A 349 7.99 8.63 7.59
C PRO A 349 8.18 9.99 6.89
N VAL A 350 9.16 10.78 7.34
CA VAL A 350 9.38 12.14 6.82
C VAL A 350 9.67 12.14 5.31
N ALA A 351 10.43 11.16 4.80
CA ALA A 351 10.72 11.07 3.37
C ALA A 351 9.45 10.84 2.52
N LEU A 352 8.47 10.07 3.03
CA LEU A 352 7.17 9.91 2.36
C LEU A 352 6.32 11.18 2.45
N ALA A 353 6.32 11.87 3.60
CA ALA A 353 5.62 13.14 3.73
C ALA A 353 6.16 14.18 2.73
N GLU A 354 7.48 14.31 2.62
CA GLU A 354 8.11 15.22 1.67
C GLU A 354 7.85 14.81 0.21
N ALA A 355 7.89 13.50 -0.10
CA ALA A 355 7.55 13.01 -1.45
C ALA A 355 6.09 13.34 -1.80
N HIS A 356 5.17 13.22 -0.84
CA HIS A 356 3.76 13.59 -1.00
C HIS A 356 3.60 15.08 -1.31
N GLU A 357 4.26 15.96 -0.56
CA GLU A 357 4.22 17.41 -0.82
C GLU A 357 4.74 17.78 -2.22
N GLN A 358 5.75 17.04 -2.75
CA GLN A 358 6.25 17.23 -4.11
C GLN A 358 5.28 16.65 -5.18
N ALA A 359 4.49 15.63 -4.82
CA ALA A 359 3.58 14.97 -5.75
C ALA A 359 2.22 15.66 -5.87
N VAL A 360 1.76 16.32 -4.81
CA VAL A 360 0.38 16.79 -4.66
C VAL A 360 -0.10 17.61 -5.86
N VAL A 361 -1.28 17.24 -6.39
CA VAL A 361 -2.05 18.02 -7.37
C VAL A 361 -3.35 18.45 -6.71
N THR A 362 -3.45 19.73 -6.38
CA THR A 362 -4.64 20.30 -5.73
C THR A 362 -5.82 20.44 -6.68
N GLY A 363 -7.01 20.74 -6.13
CA GLY A 363 -8.17 21.09 -6.97
C GLY A 363 -7.94 22.32 -7.85
N ALA A 364 -7.18 23.32 -7.35
CA ALA A 364 -6.81 24.52 -8.09
C ALA A 364 -5.83 24.19 -9.24
N ASP A 365 -4.84 23.32 -9.01
CA ASP A 365 -3.91 22.89 -10.05
C ASP A 365 -4.65 22.15 -11.16
N ARG A 366 -5.58 21.29 -10.82
CA ARG A 366 -6.44 20.57 -11.79
C ARG A 366 -7.25 21.55 -12.64
N GLU A 367 -7.83 22.58 -12.04
CA GLU A 367 -8.58 23.60 -12.76
C GLU A 367 -7.66 24.40 -13.67
N SER A 368 -6.50 24.85 -13.17
CA SER A 368 -5.49 25.57 -13.94
C SER A 368 -4.94 24.76 -15.11
N PHE A 369 -4.72 23.45 -14.89
CA PHE A 369 -4.30 22.53 -15.97
C PHE A 369 -5.32 22.51 -17.11
N TRP A 370 -6.62 22.33 -16.81
CA TRP A 370 -7.62 22.30 -17.85
C TRP A 370 -7.83 23.65 -18.55
N GLN A 371 -7.69 24.76 -17.81
CA GLN A 371 -7.68 26.10 -18.42
C GLN A 371 -6.50 26.30 -19.37
N LEU A 372 -5.31 25.83 -19.01
CA LEU A 372 -4.12 25.85 -19.86
C LEU A 372 -4.36 25.05 -21.15
N VAL A 373 -4.85 23.82 -21.04
CA VAL A 373 -5.17 22.96 -22.20
C VAL A 373 -6.18 23.65 -23.12
N GLU A 374 -7.28 24.17 -22.57
CA GLU A 374 -8.32 24.86 -23.34
C GLU A 374 -7.79 26.11 -24.05
N SER A 375 -6.99 26.93 -23.36
CA SER A 375 -6.45 28.17 -23.92
C SER A 375 -5.48 27.91 -25.09
N LEU A 376 -4.64 26.89 -24.97
CA LEU A 376 -3.69 26.51 -26.04
C LEU A 376 -4.43 25.93 -27.25
N LEU A 377 -5.43 25.08 -27.05
CA LEU A 377 -6.24 24.57 -28.15
C LEU A 377 -6.98 25.68 -28.92
N ILE A 378 -7.53 26.68 -28.21
CA ILE A 378 -8.16 27.85 -28.82
C ILE A 378 -7.13 28.67 -29.62
N GLY A 379 -5.92 28.88 -29.05
CA GLY A 379 -4.86 29.62 -29.73
C GLY A 379 -4.43 28.98 -31.05
N GLU A 380 -4.48 27.66 -31.14
CA GLU A 380 -4.16 26.90 -32.36
C GLU A 380 -5.42 26.59 -33.22
N HIS A 381 -6.55 27.23 -32.95
CA HIS A 381 -7.81 27.05 -33.68
C HIS A 381 -8.32 25.61 -33.72
N LEU A 382 -7.97 24.81 -32.72
CA LEU A 382 -8.48 23.44 -32.57
C LEU A 382 -9.87 23.43 -31.91
N PRO A 383 -10.74 22.46 -32.26
CA PRO A 383 -12.08 22.37 -31.67
C PRO A 383 -12.02 22.17 -30.15
N THR A 384 -12.74 22.99 -29.39
CA THR A 384 -12.89 22.88 -27.94
C THR A 384 -14.35 22.65 -27.56
N PRO A 385 -14.99 21.54 -27.98
CA PRO A 385 -16.38 21.27 -27.62
C PRO A 385 -16.50 21.09 -26.10
N THR A 386 -17.26 21.96 -25.45
CA THR A 386 -17.57 21.87 -24.04
C THR A 386 -18.89 21.14 -23.85
N SER A 387 -18.97 20.15 -22.97
CA SER A 387 -20.26 19.48 -22.73
C SER A 387 -21.26 20.43 -22.04
N ALA A 388 -22.53 20.32 -22.39
CA ALA A 388 -23.61 21.11 -21.77
C ALA A 388 -23.61 21.00 -20.23
N LYS A 389 -23.22 19.84 -19.69
CA LYS A 389 -23.06 19.60 -18.25
C LYS A 389 -21.92 20.41 -17.65
N SER A 390 -20.77 20.51 -18.33
CA SER A 390 -19.62 21.32 -17.88
C SER A 390 -20.00 22.81 -17.92
N PHE A 391 -20.65 23.25 -18.99
CA PHE A 391 -21.16 24.62 -19.13
C PHE A 391 -22.13 24.97 -17.99
N SER A 392 -23.13 24.12 -17.68
CA SER A 392 -24.10 24.38 -16.60
C SER A 392 -23.50 24.42 -15.19
N LYS A 393 -22.34 23.76 -14.99
CA LYS A 393 -21.59 23.82 -13.70
C LYS A 393 -20.80 25.14 -13.55
N ARG A 394 -20.27 25.66 -14.65
CA ARG A 394 -19.55 26.95 -14.69
C ARG A 394 -20.48 28.17 -14.62
N THR A 395 -21.65 28.07 -15.25
CA THR A 395 -22.71 29.10 -15.25
C THR A 395 -23.81 28.74 -14.27
N ARG A 396 -23.54 28.84 -12.96
CA ARG A 396 -24.63 28.75 -11.97
C ARG A 396 -25.48 30.01 -12.08
N TRP A 397 -26.64 29.87 -12.72
CA TRP A 397 -27.69 30.84 -12.54
C TRP A 397 -28.23 30.66 -11.12
N VAL A 398 -28.05 31.69 -10.27
CA VAL A 398 -28.62 31.78 -8.94
C VAL A 398 -30.12 32.06 -9.06
#